data_6bd84c75f051552abcf2cba0e35a1eed
#
_entry.id   6bd84c75f051552abcf2cba0e35a1eed
#
_cell.length_a   1.000
_cell.length_b   1.000
_cell.length_c   1.000
_cell.angle_alpha   90.00
_cell.angle_beta   90.00
_cell.angle_gamma   90.00
#
_symmetry.space_group_name_H-M   'P 1'
#
loop_
_entity.id
_entity.type
_entity.pdbx_description
1 polymer ?
#
loop_
_entity_poly.entity_id
_entity_poly.type
_entity_poly.pdbx_seq_one_letter_code
_entity_poly.pdbx_strand_id
1 'polypeptide(L)'
;MAAELVLGSVQLGLSYGAANRTGKPSRGTALRLVRRALDAGVRSIDTARAYGDSEERLGEALSGRKTVRTITKLSPLTGLAENASRGETRAAVDVSIAQSLAALKRTRIDCLLLHRAQHMVSHDGAIWERLIELLEDGTVLALGVSVQTPDEALAALGCADVRHIQLPFNLMDWRWRDAGVITKIMARAQVTVHARSVFLQGLLANDARVWPHIDGVDARGLTQRVGELAEQYGRESAADLCVAYARGQCWIDGVVVGMETENQLEENLRLFVRPPLSAQDCAAIEQQMPRVPEALLNPACWPKHTVQA
;
A
#
# COMPACT_ATOMS: atom_id res chain seq x y z
N MET A 1 -0.94 -13.06 14.92
CA MET A 1 -2.35 -12.61 14.63
C MET A 1 -2.49 -12.48 13.12
N ALA A 2 -3.70 -12.61 12.56
CA ALA A 2 -3.89 -12.40 11.13
C ALA A 2 -3.79 -10.90 10.80
N ALA A 3 -3.25 -10.58 9.60
CA ALA A 3 -3.10 -9.20 9.16
C ALA A 3 -4.46 -8.45 9.11
N GLU A 4 -4.47 -7.21 9.58
CA GLU A 4 -5.66 -6.36 9.65
C GLU A 4 -5.98 -5.68 8.30
N LEU A 5 -7.23 -5.25 8.13
CA LEU A 5 -7.61 -4.36 7.03
C LEU A 5 -7.07 -2.95 7.30
N VAL A 6 -6.26 -2.45 6.39
CA VAL A 6 -5.84 -1.05 6.33
C VAL A 6 -6.59 -0.37 5.19
N LEU A 7 -7.37 0.66 5.49
CA LEU A 7 -8.11 1.40 4.46
C LEU A 7 -7.15 2.19 3.58
N GLY A 8 -6.97 1.77 2.33
CA GLY A 8 -6.23 2.51 1.31
C GLY A 8 -7.06 3.66 0.76
N SER A 9 -6.50 4.85 0.69
CA SER A 9 -7.25 6.06 0.35
C SER A 9 -6.88 6.70 -1.00
N VAL A 10 -6.02 6.07 -1.81
CA VAL A 10 -5.62 6.64 -3.10
C VAL A 10 -6.82 6.90 -4.01
N GLN A 11 -7.78 5.98 -4.09
CA GLN A 11 -9.01 6.14 -4.89
C GLN A 11 -9.92 7.25 -4.35
N LEU A 12 -9.82 7.57 -3.07
CA LEU A 12 -10.60 8.67 -2.49
C LEU A 12 -10.12 10.05 -2.98
N GLY A 13 -8.86 10.17 -3.40
CA GLY A 13 -8.27 11.42 -3.88
C GLY A 13 -7.98 11.49 -5.37
N LEU A 14 -7.86 10.34 -6.04
CA LEU A 14 -7.49 10.22 -7.46
C LEU A 14 -8.34 9.14 -8.15
N SER A 15 -8.49 9.24 -9.47
CA SER A 15 -8.93 8.12 -10.30
C SER A 15 -7.75 7.15 -10.44
N TYR A 16 -7.75 6.06 -9.67
CA TYR A 16 -6.62 5.14 -9.56
C TYR A 16 -7.05 3.68 -9.65
N GLY A 17 -6.20 2.87 -10.30
CA GLY A 17 -6.37 1.42 -10.49
C GLY A 17 -6.73 1.06 -11.93
N ALA A 18 -6.04 0.03 -12.49
CA ALA A 18 -6.27 -0.42 -13.87
C ALA A 18 -7.70 -0.95 -14.09
N ALA A 19 -8.31 -1.52 -13.07
CA ALA A 19 -9.68 -2.03 -13.09
C ALA A 19 -10.73 -1.01 -12.64
N ASN A 20 -10.33 0.21 -12.23
CA ASN A 20 -11.28 1.24 -11.80
C ASN A 20 -12.10 1.76 -12.99
N ARG A 21 -13.43 1.59 -12.93
CA ARG A 21 -14.40 2.03 -13.94
C ARG A 21 -15.27 3.19 -13.47
N THR A 22 -15.29 3.47 -12.18
CA THR A 22 -16.14 4.50 -11.56
C THR A 22 -15.43 5.84 -11.36
N GLY A 23 -14.11 5.84 -11.52
CA GLY A 23 -13.26 7.01 -11.29
C GLY A 23 -13.13 7.39 -9.82
N LYS A 24 -12.82 8.66 -9.55
CA LYS A 24 -12.72 9.20 -8.19
C LYS A 24 -14.14 9.43 -7.62
N PRO A 25 -14.49 8.90 -6.43
CA PRO A 25 -15.80 9.12 -5.82
C PRO A 25 -16.02 10.60 -5.47
N SER A 26 -17.28 11.01 -5.39
CA SER A 26 -17.64 12.33 -4.89
C SER A 26 -17.11 12.53 -3.45
N ARG A 27 -16.91 13.78 -3.03
CA ARG A 27 -16.50 14.07 -1.63
C ARG A 27 -17.44 13.43 -0.62
N GLY A 28 -18.76 13.58 -0.81
CA GLY A 28 -19.75 12.98 0.11
C GLY A 28 -19.66 11.46 0.19
N THR A 29 -19.46 10.77 -0.95
CA THR A 29 -19.25 9.32 -0.99
C THR A 29 -17.97 8.93 -0.28
N ALA A 30 -16.86 9.61 -0.53
CA ALA A 30 -15.59 9.33 0.15
C ALA A 30 -15.69 9.45 1.67
N LEU A 31 -16.35 10.50 2.17
CA LEU A 31 -16.55 10.68 3.61
C LEU A 31 -17.42 9.56 4.21
N ARG A 32 -18.49 9.14 3.53
CA ARG A 32 -19.32 8.02 3.98
C ARG A 32 -18.54 6.71 4.02
N LEU A 33 -17.75 6.41 2.98
CA LEU A 33 -16.89 5.23 2.91
C LEU A 33 -15.94 5.15 4.12
N VAL A 34 -15.21 6.24 4.39
CA VAL A 34 -14.28 6.29 5.52
C VAL A 34 -15.01 6.09 6.85
N ARG A 35 -16.10 6.84 7.09
CA ARG A 35 -16.85 6.74 8.35
C ARG A 35 -17.41 5.34 8.56
N ARG A 36 -18.01 4.74 7.51
CA ARG A 36 -18.57 3.38 7.58
C ARG A 36 -17.47 2.32 7.82
N ALA A 37 -16.29 2.45 7.20
CA ALA A 37 -15.15 1.56 7.47
C ALA A 37 -14.72 1.63 8.95
N LEU A 38 -14.65 2.84 9.51
CA LEU A 38 -14.31 3.05 10.92
C LEU A 38 -15.37 2.51 11.88
N ASP A 39 -16.65 2.70 11.56
CA ASP A 39 -17.77 2.16 12.34
C ASP A 39 -17.79 0.63 12.32
N ALA A 40 -17.33 0.02 11.21
CA ALA A 40 -17.12 -1.42 11.08
C ALA A 40 -15.84 -1.94 11.76
N GLY A 41 -15.07 -1.07 12.41
CA GLY A 41 -13.91 -1.50 13.22
C GLY A 41 -12.55 -1.36 12.56
N VAL A 42 -12.43 -0.79 11.35
CA VAL A 42 -11.13 -0.46 10.75
C VAL A 42 -10.41 0.56 11.64
N ARG A 43 -9.13 0.31 11.94
CA ARG A 43 -8.33 1.12 12.88
C ARG A 43 -7.17 1.86 12.20
N SER A 44 -6.79 1.45 10.99
CA SER A 44 -5.64 1.99 10.27
C SER A 44 -6.04 2.49 8.89
N ILE A 45 -5.55 3.66 8.50
CA ILE A 45 -5.77 4.26 7.18
C ILE A 45 -4.43 4.59 6.54
N ASP A 46 -4.25 4.20 5.29
CA ASP A 46 -3.12 4.56 4.45
C ASP A 46 -3.49 5.67 3.47
N THR A 47 -2.70 6.74 3.46
CA THR A 47 -2.81 7.87 2.53
C THR A 47 -1.43 8.33 2.06
N ALA A 48 -1.38 9.43 1.32
CA ALA A 48 -0.14 10.12 0.95
C ALA A 48 -0.42 11.56 0.52
N ARG A 49 0.57 12.46 0.68
CA ARG A 49 0.50 13.83 0.15
C ARG A 49 0.26 13.84 -1.37
N ALA A 50 0.77 12.85 -2.09
CA ALA A 50 0.61 12.71 -3.54
C ALA A 50 -0.75 12.14 -3.99
N TYR A 51 -1.68 11.83 -3.08
CA TYR A 51 -2.98 11.24 -3.43
C TYR A 51 -4.08 12.29 -3.64
N GLY A 52 -3.78 13.36 -4.37
CA GLY A 52 -4.74 14.43 -4.65
C GLY A 52 -5.29 15.06 -3.37
N ASP A 53 -6.61 15.11 -3.23
CA ASP A 53 -7.32 15.65 -2.07
C ASP A 53 -7.68 14.60 -1.01
N SER A 54 -6.97 13.44 -1.00
CA SER A 54 -7.26 12.34 -0.07
C SER A 54 -7.06 12.73 1.39
N GLU A 55 -5.94 13.42 1.73
CA GLU A 55 -5.67 13.84 3.10
C GLU A 55 -6.72 14.82 3.63
N GLU A 56 -7.19 15.77 2.79
CA GLU A 56 -8.25 16.72 3.14
C GLU A 56 -9.58 16.02 3.44
N ARG A 57 -9.95 15.04 2.60
CA ARG A 57 -11.15 14.21 2.81
C ARG A 57 -11.05 13.39 4.09
N LEU A 58 -9.87 12.82 4.35
CA LEU A 58 -9.61 12.09 5.59
C LEU A 58 -9.68 13.00 6.81
N GLY A 59 -9.06 14.19 6.78
CA GLY A 59 -9.10 15.15 7.87
C GLY A 59 -10.54 15.55 8.24
N GLU A 60 -11.44 15.61 7.25
CA GLU A 60 -12.86 15.86 7.48
C GLU A 60 -13.59 14.61 8.04
N ALA A 61 -13.33 13.45 7.48
CA ALA A 61 -13.98 12.20 7.90
C ALA A 61 -13.57 11.77 9.32
N LEU A 62 -12.32 12.06 9.71
CA LEU A 62 -11.71 11.69 10.99
C LEU A 62 -11.99 12.70 12.11
N SER A 63 -12.77 13.77 11.85
CA SER A 63 -13.10 14.75 12.88
C SER A 63 -13.71 14.07 14.10
N GLY A 64 -13.11 14.31 15.28
CA GLY A 64 -13.53 13.67 16.54
C GLY A 64 -13.02 12.25 16.78
N ARG A 65 -12.38 11.60 15.80
CA ARG A 65 -11.89 10.20 15.87
C ARG A 65 -10.38 10.16 16.09
N LYS A 66 -9.94 10.33 17.35
CA LYS A 66 -8.51 10.43 17.70
C LYS A 66 -7.75 9.09 17.72
N THR A 67 -8.44 7.96 17.78
CA THR A 67 -7.85 6.62 17.94
C THR A 67 -7.50 5.92 16.63
N VAL A 68 -7.82 6.53 15.49
CA VAL A 68 -7.53 5.96 14.17
C VAL A 68 -6.09 6.27 13.80
N ARG A 69 -5.30 5.22 13.57
CA ARG A 69 -3.91 5.34 13.12
C ARG A 69 -3.87 5.77 11.65
N THR A 70 -3.20 6.87 11.36
CA THR A 70 -3.04 7.39 10.02
C THR A 70 -1.60 7.22 9.57
N ILE A 71 -1.42 6.48 8.46
CA ILE A 71 -0.14 6.32 7.79
C ILE A 71 -0.17 7.23 6.56
N THR A 72 0.69 8.24 6.51
CA THR A 72 0.85 9.08 5.32
C THR A 72 2.26 9.00 4.76
N LYS A 73 2.48 9.62 3.61
CA LYS A 73 3.76 9.57 2.91
C LYS A 73 4.24 10.98 2.56
N LEU A 74 5.55 11.21 2.76
CA LEU A 74 6.21 12.43 2.33
C LEU A 74 5.91 12.69 0.85
N SER A 75 5.72 13.95 0.50
CA SER A 75 5.63 14.36 -0.91
C SER A 75 6.79 13.76 -1.72
N PRO A 76 6.57 13.37 -3.00
CA PRO A 76 7.65 12.91 -3.86
C PRO A 76 8.74 13.96 -4.14
N LEU A 77 8.59 15.18 -3.64
CA LEU A 77 9.52 16.31 -3.75
C LEU A 77 9.98 16.58 -5.19
N THR A 78 9.09 16.39 -6.16
CA THR A 78 9.41 16.52 -7.60
C THR A 78 9.81 17.92 -8.03
N GLY A 79 9.52 18.94 -7.22
CA GLY A 79 9.95 20.33 -7.45
C GLY A 79 11.29 20.67 -6.82
N LEU A 80 11.92 19.77 -6.06
CA LEU A 80 13.22 19.98 -5.45
C LEU A 80 14.32 19.72 -6.49
N ALA A 81 15.21 20.68 -6.71
CA ALA A 81 16.33 20.53 -7.63
C ALA A 81 17.32 19.48 -7.11
N GLU A 82 17.96 18.71 -7.99
CA GLU A 82 18.93 17.68 -7.60
C GLU A 82 20.11 18.25 -6.81
N ASN A 83 20.51 19.51 -7.13
CA ASN A 83 21.58 20.24 -6.44
C ASN A 83 21.07 21.21 -5.36
N ALA A 84 19.84 21.03 -4.88
CA ALA A 84 19.29 21.85 -3.83
C ALA A 84 20.19 21.79 -2.58
N SER A 85 20.39 22.95 -1.97
CA SER A 85 21.13 23.04 -0.70
C SER A 85 20.43 22.24 0.41
N ARG A 86 21.18 21.90 1.44
CA ARG A 86 20.63 21.22 2.61
C ARG A 86 19.49 22.02 3.27
N GLY A 87 19.58 23.35 3.28
CA GLY A 87 18.53 24.24 3.80
C GLY A 87 17.25 24.18 2.98
N GLU A 88 17.35 24.23 1.63
CA GLU A 88 16.20 24.11 0.72
C GLU A 88 15.57 22.72 0.83
N THR A 89 16.38 21.67 0.93
CA THR A 89 15.90 20.30 1.10
C THR A 89 15.08 20.15 2.38
N ARG A 90 15.59 20.65 3.51
CA ARG A 90 14.89 20.63 4.80
C ARG A 90 13.59 21.44 4.75
N ALA A 91 13.61 22.62 4.17
CA ALA A 91 12.42 23.45 4.00
C ALA A 91 11.34 22.73 3.15
N ALA A 92 11.71 22.00 2.09
CA ALA A 92 10.79 21.22 1.28
C ALA A 92 10.14 20.07 2.08
N VAL A 93 10.90 19.40 2.95
CA VAL A 93 10.35 18.40 3.88
C VAL A 93 9.36 19.06 4.84
N ASP A 94 9.74 20.16 5.48
CA ASP A 94 8.89 20.86 6.46
C ASP A 94 7.57 21.33 5.83
N VAL A 95 7.61 21.88 4.62
CA VAL A 95 6.41 22.27 3.86
C VAL A 95 5.50 21.07 3.62
N SER A 96 6.07 19.92 3.22
CA SER A 96 5.28 18.70 3.00
C SER A 96 4.59 18.23 4.28
N ILE A 97 5.31 18.23 5.40
CA ILE A 97 4.77 17.83 6.71
C ILE A 97 3.67 18.78 7.18
N ALA A 98 3.92 20.10 7.10
CA ALA A 98 2.94 21.11 7.48
C ALA A 98 1.64 20.99 6.63
N GLN A 99 1.76 20.71 5.33
CA GLN A 99 0.62 20.47 4.44
C GLN A 99 -0.17 19.22 4.86
N SER A 100 0.51 18.11 5.16
CA SER A 100 -0.16 16.88 5.61
C SER A 100 -0.86 17.07 6.95
N LEU A 101 -0.23 17.73 7.92
CA LEU A 101 -0.83 18.04 9.22
C LEU A 101 -2.09 18.91 9.08
N ALA A 102 -2.02 19.96 8.24
CA ALA A 102 -3.14 20.85 7.98
C ALA A 102 -4.30 20.10 7.27
N ALA A 103 -4.00 19.32 6.23
CA ALA A 103 -4.98 18.56 5.46
C ALA A 103 -5.66 17.49 6.33
N LEU A 104 -4.90 16.71 7.09
CA LEU A 104 -5.40 15.68 8.00
C LEU A 104 -6.07 16.25 9.26
N LYS A 105 -5.93 17.56 9.53
CA LYS A 105 -6.40 18.23 10.74
C LYS A 105 -5.84 17.56 12.01
N ARG A 106 -4.55 17.26 11.98
CA ARG A 106 -3.80 16.61 13.07
C ARG A 106 -2.66 17.52 13.57
N THR A 107 -2.26 17.35 14.81
CA THR A 107 -1.10 18.02 15.40
C THR A 107 0.19 17.22 15.31
N ARG A 108 0.07 15.93 14.98
CA ARG A 108 1.18 14.99 14.77
C ARG A 108 0.80 13.90 13.78
N ILE A 109 1.79 13.25 13.17
CA ILE A 109 1.61 12.13 12.24
C ILE A 109 1.92 10.83 12.95
N ASP A 110 0.98 9.86 12.94
CA ASP A 110 1.16 8.58 13.62
C ASP A 110 2.24 7.71 12.96
N CYS A 111 2.30 7.73 11.62
CA CYS A 111 3.35 7.08 10.85
C CYS A 111 3.58 7.81 9.54
N LEU A 112 4.82 8.21 9.28
CA LEU A 112 5.24 8.84 8.04
C LEU A 112 6.15 7.91 7.25
N LEU A 113 5.79 7.62 6.01
CA LEU A 113 6.64 6.85 5.12
C LEU A 113 7.34 7.77 4.12
N LEU A 114 8.56 7.43 3.76
CA LEU A 114 9.11 7.88 2.48
C LEU A 114 8.29 7.28 1.35
N HIS A 115 7.75 8.12 0.44
CA HIS A 115 7.02 7.65 -0.72
C HIS A 115 7.96 7.05 -1.78
N ARG A 116 9.23 7.46 -1.77
CA ARG A 116 10.32 6.98 -2.61
C ARG A 116 11.48 6.56 -1.71
N ALA A 117 11.88 5.29 -1.79
CA ALA A 117 12.96 4.76 -0.96
C ALA A 117 14.29 5.49 -1.17
N GLN A 118 14.56 5.97 -2.39
CA GLN A 118 15.75 6.76 -2.71
C GLN A 118 15.93 8.03 -1.85
N HIS A 119 14.86 8.58 -1.29
CA HIS A 119 14.93 9.73 -0.38
C HIS A 119 15.66 9.43 0.93
N MET A 120 15.96 8.17 1.24
CA MET A 120 16.83 7.84 2.40
C MET A 120 18.25 8.36 2.21
N VAL A 121 18.73 8.41 0.97
CA VAL A 121 20.13 8.75 0.67
C VAL A 121 20.28 9.99 -0.24
N SER A 122 19.23 10.39 -0.96
CA SER A 122 19.31 11.56 -1.84
C SER A 122 19.54 12.85 -1.04
N HIS A 123 20.11 13.85 -1.71
CA HIS A 123 20.52 15.13 -1.09
C HIS A 123 21.44 14.92 0.13
N ASP A 124 22.44 14.04 -0.03
CA ASP A 124 23.40 13.68 1.02
C ASP A 124 22.74 13.28 2.36
N GLY A 125 21.57 12.62 2.28
CA GLY A 125 20.81 12.16 3.44
C GLY A 125 19.99 13.23 4.16
N ALA A 126 20.01 14.48 3.70
CA ALA A 126 19.37 15.61 4.39
C ALA A 126 17.84 15.44 4.58
N ILE A 127 17.17 14.70 3.66
CA ILE A 127 15.74 14.37 3.80
C ILE A 127 15.54 13.46 5.02
N TRP A 128 16.29 12.34 5.08
CA TRP A 128 16.13 11.36 6.14
C TRP A 128 16.51 11.93 7.51
N GLU A 129 17.61 12.66 7.58
CA GLU A 129 18.04 13.33 8.81
C GLU A 129 16.96 14.31 9.33
N ARG A 130 16.30 15.07 8.42
CA ARG A 130 15.20 15.94 8.85
C ARG A 130 14.02 15.15 9.40
N LEU A 131 13.71 13.98 8.83
CA LEU A 131 12.65 13.12 9.35
C LEU A 131 13.00 12.54 10.73
N ILE A 132 14.27 12.23 11.00
CA ILE A 132 14.72 11.80 12.33
C ILE A 132 14.50 12.90 13.37
N GLU A 133 14.84 14.16 13.05
CA GLU A 133 14.56 15.29 13.96
C GLU A 133 13.06 15.45 14.25
N LEU A 134 12.19 15.25 13.25
CA LEU A 134 10.74 15.30 13.42
C LEU A 134 10.19 14.09 14.21
N LEU A 135 10.91 12.98 14.23
CA LEU A 135 10.63 11.85 15.11
C LEU A 135 11.04 12.18 16.56
N GLU A 136 12.20 12.77 16.74
CA GLU A 136 12.74 13.15 18.07
C GLU A 136 11.89 14.23 18.75
N ASP A 137 11.38 15.21 18.01
CA ASP A 137 10.51 16.27 18.56
C ASP A 137 9.04 15.85 18.71
N GLY A 138 8.68 14.63 18.26
CA GLY A 138 7.32 14.05 18.40
C GLY A 138 6.30 14.56 17.38
N THR A 139 6.71 15.33 16.38
CA THR A 139 5.84 15.72 15.25
C THR A 139 5.44 14.48 14.43
N VAL A 140 6.35 13.51 14.31
CA VAL A 140 6.11 12.19 13.71
C VAL A 140 6.36 11.12 14.77
N LEU A 141 5.47 10.12 14.91
CA LEU A 141 5.60 9.08 15.94
C LEU A 141 6.30 7.81 15.48
N ALA A 142 6.31 7.55 14.17
CA ALA A 142 7.03 6.43 13.57
C ALA A 142 7.45 6.78 12.14
N LEU A 143 8.64 6.33 11.75
CA LEU A 143 9.14 6.46 10.39
C LEU A 143 9.13 5.13 9.65
N GLY A 144 8.98 5.20 8.35
CA GLY A 144 9.04 4.03 7.48
C GLY A 144 9.28 4.37 6.02
N VAL A 145 9.24 3.34 5.20
CA VAL A 145 9.51 3.45 3.76
C VAL A 145 8.49 2.65 2.96
N SER A 146 7.92 3.26 1.94
CA SER A 146 7.19 2.55 0.88
C SER A 146 8.19 2.12 -0.18
N VAL A 147 8.34 0.81 -0.36
CA VAL A 147 9.32 0.21 -1.28
C VAL A 147 8.64 -0.46 -2.47
N GLN A 148 9.34 -0.58 -3.57
CA GLN A 148 8.87 -1.22 -4.80
C GLN A 148 9.69 -2.45 -5.15
N THR A 149 10.96 -2.50 -4.75
CA THR A 149 11.89 -3.58 -5.09
C THR A 149 12.48 -4.22 -3.83
N PRO A 150 12.95 -5.47 -3.93
CA PRO A 150 13.66 -6.12 -2.83
C PRO A 150 14.88 -5.35 -2.34
N ASP A 151 15.66 -4.75 -3.22
CA ASP A 151 16.86 -3.98 -2.86
C ASP A 151 16.50 -2.76 -2.01
N GLU A 152 15.44 -2.04 -2.37
CA GLU A 152 14.91 -0.94 -1.57
C GLU A 152 14.49 -1.42 -0.17
N ALA A 153 13.83 -2.59 -0.09
CA ALA A 153 13.41 -3.15 1.19
C ALA A 153 14.60 -3.57 2.06
N LEU A 154 15.60 -4.23 1.48
CA LEU A 154 16.81 -4.64 2.21
C LEU A 154 17.60 -3.43 2.71
N ALA A 155 17.72 -2.38 1.91
CA ALA A 155 18.34 -1.12 2.31
C ALA A 155 17.57 -0.46 3.47
N ALA A 156 16.25 -0.32 3.34
CA ALA A 156 15.40 0.23 4.39
C ALA A 156 15.45 -0.59 5.68
N LEU A 157 15.43 -1.91 5.60
CA LEU A 157 15.57 -2.83 6.73
C LEU A 157 16.99 -2.79 7.36
N GLY A 158 17.97 -2.23 6.71
CA GLY A 158 19.30 -1.94 7.27
C GLY A 158 19.33 -0.75 8.22
N CYS A 159 18.37 0.17 8.14
CA CYS A 159 18.27 1.35 8.99
C CYS A 159 17.47 1.07 10.27
N ALA A 160 18.05 1.36 11.44
CA ALA A 160 17.44 1.06 12.74
C ALA A 160 16.16 1.87 13.01
N ASP A 161 16.07 3.09 12.45
CA ASP A 161 14.94 4.01 12.66
C ASP A 161 13.73 3.70 11.79
N VAL A 162 13.88 2.83 10.79
CA VAL A 162 12.76 2.32 10.01
C VAL A 162 11.94 1.34 10.86
N ARG A 163 10.72 1.74 11.21
CA ARG A 163 9.75 0.98 12.00
C ARG A 163 8.54 0.52 11.18
N HIS A 164 8.44 0.93 9.93
CA HIS A 164 7.35 0.55 9.05
C HIS A 164 7.84 0.36 7.63
N ILE A 165 7.55 -0.81 7.05
CA ILE A 165 7.77 -1.10 5.63
C ILE A 165 6.40 -1.28 4.96
N GLN A 166 6.20 -0.59 3.85
CA GLN A 166 5.06 -0.85 2.97
C GLN A 166 5.56 -1.34 1.62
N LEU A 167 5.14 -2.52 1.21
CA LEU A 167 5.59 -3.16 -0.03
C LEU A 167 4.40 -3.69 -0.86
N PRO A 168 4.53 -3.79 -2.20
CA PRO A 168 3.55 -4.52 -3.01
C PRO A 168 3.69 -6.02 -2.72
N PHE A 169 2.56 -6.69 -2.54
CA PHE A 169 2.54 -8.14 -2.36
C PHE A 169 1.23 -8.74 -2.83
N ASN A 170 1.32 -9.82 -3.56
CA ASN A 170 0.19 -10.64 -4.01
C ASN A 170 0.64 -12.08 -4.25
N LEU A 171 -0.29 -12.96 -4.55
CA LEU A 171 -0.03 -14.40 -4.70
C LEU A 171 0.93 -14.77 -5.85
N MET A 172 1.27 -13.83 -6.74
CA MET A 172 2.26 -14.03 -7.81
C MET A 172 3.62 -13.41 -7.49
N ASP A 173 3.76 -12.66 -6.38
CA ASP A 173 4.99 -11.90 -6.10
C ASP A 173 6.03 -12.73 -5.36
N TRP A 174 6.82 -13.46 -6.14
CA TRP A 174 7.91 -14.32 -5.66
C TRP A 174 9.17 -13.55 -5.21
N ARG A 175 9.33 -12.28 -5.62
CA ARG A 175 10.57 -11.49 -5.47
C ARG A 175 11.03 -11.33 -4.01
N TRP A 176 10.10 -11.10 -3.11
CA TRP A 176 10.40 -10.85 -1.68
C TRP A 176 11.01 -12.06 -0.98
N ARG A 177 10.58 -13.26 -1.39
CA ARG A 177 11.10 -14.52 -0.86
C ARG A 177 12.47 -14.83 -1.44
N ASP A 178 12.59 -14.79 -2.76
CA ASP A 178 13.82 -15.13 -3.48
C ASP A 178 14.99 -14.22 -3.07
N ALA A 179 14.73 -12.93 -2.82
CA ALA A 179 15.73 -11.97 -2.34
C ALA A 179 15.99 -12.02 -0.83
N GLY A 180 15.35 -12.91 -0.07
CA GLY A 180 15.55 -13.01 1.37
C GLY A 180 14.96 -11.87 2.21
N VAL A 181 14.11 -11.01 1.62
CA VAL A 181 13.47 -9.88 2.33
C VAL A 181 12.60 -10.38 3.49
N ILE A 182 11.83 -11.44 3.27
CA ILE A 182 10.96 -12.02 4.30
C ILE A 182 11.80 -12.49 5.51
N THR A 183 12.92 -13.15 5.27
CA THR A 183 13.85 -13.58 6.35
C THR A 183 14.37 -12.37 7.13
N LYS A 184 14.72 -11.28 6.44
CA LYS A 184 15.19 -10.04 7.07
C LYS A 184 14.11 -9.36 7.89
N ILE A 185 12.86 -9.34 7.40
CA ILE A 185 11.68 -8.84 8.14
C ILE A 185 11.48 -9.65 9.42
N MET A 186 11.43 -10.99 9.31
CA MET A 186 11.22 -11.87 10.46
C MET A 186 12.29 -11.76 11.54
N ALA A 187 13.51 -11.35 11.17
CA ALA A 187 14.59 -11.08 12.12
C ALA A 187 14.45 -9.72 12.84
N ARG A 188 13.45 -8.89 12.46
CA ARG A 188 13.23 -7.54 12.99
C ARG A 188 11.82 -7.40 13.60
N ALA A 189 11.60 -7.98 14.78
CA ALA A 189 10.29 -8.04 15.46
C ALA A 189 9.59 -6.67 15.70
N GLN A 190 10.30 -5.54 15.55
CA GLN A 190 9.76 -4.20 15.79
C GLN A 190 9.36 -3.45 14.51
N VAL A 191 9.43 -4.10 13.34
CA VAL A 191 9.04 -3.49 12.07
C VAL A 191 7.61 -3.92 11.74
N THR A 192 6.72 -2.95 11.60
CA THR A 192 5.37 -3.18 11.06
C THR A 192 5.45 -3.32 9.55
N VAL A 193 4.80 -4.33 8.99
CA VAL A 193 4.77 -4.56 7.55
C VAL A 193 3.34 -4.45 7.01
N HIS A 194 3.13 -3.52 6.09
CA HIS A 194 1.89 -3.42 5.34
C HIS A 194 2.08 -3.89 3.89
N ALA A 195 1.27 -4.87 3.48
CA ALA A 195 1.18 -5.29 2.09
C ALA A 195 0.16 -4.43 1.34
N ARG A 196 0.57 -3.84 0.22
CA ARG A 196 -0.33 -3.19 -0.75
C ARG A 196 -0.41 -3.99 -2.04
N SER A 197 -1.28 -3.62 -2.96
CA SER A 197 -1.40 -4.24 -4.29
C SER A 197 -1.76 -5.72 -4.27
N VAL A 198 -2.49 -6.18 -3.26
CA VAL A 198 -2.89 -7.59 -3.13
C VAL A 198 -3.76 -8.07 -4.30
N PHE A 199 -4.46 -7.16 -4.96
CA PHE A 199 -5.22 -7.43 -6.19
C PHE A 199 -4.47 -7.01 -7.47
N LEU A 200 -3.19 -6.62 -7.41
CA LEU A 200 -2.41 -6.11 -8.54
C LEU A 200 -3.19 -5.06 -9.34
N GLN A 201 -3.55 -3.94 -8.68
CA GLN A 201 -4.42 -2.88 -9.23
C GLN A 201 -5.80 -3.38 -9.72
N GLY A 202 -6.31 -4.46 -9.15
CA GLY A 202 -7.58 -5.06 -9.47
C GLY A 202 -7.50 -6.18 -10.53
N LEU A 203 -6.36 -6.42 -11.15
CA LEU A 203 -6.24 -7.46 -12.20
C LEU A 203 -6.62 -8.84 -11.69
N LEU A 204 -6.13 -9.23 -10.51
CA LEU A 204 -6.36 -10.55 -9.92
C LEU A 204 -7.82 -10.82 -9.51
N ALA A 205 -8.62 -9.78 -9.36
CA ALA A 205 -10.03 -9.87 -9.00
C ALA A 205 -10.98 -9.65 -10.19
N ASN A 206 -10.44 -9.53 -11.42
CA ASN A 206 -11.20 -9.21 -12.61
C ASN A 206 -10.86 -10.13 -13.78
N ASP A 207 -11.67 -10.04 -14.84
CA ASP A 207 -11.49 -10.77 -16.09
C ASP A 207 -10.16 -10.39 -16.80
N ALA A 208 -9.57 -11.35 -17.51
CA ALA A 208 -8.30 -11.16 -18.25
C ALA A 208 -8.35 -10.01 -19.27
N ARG A 209 -9.52 -9.58 -19.73
CA ARG A 209 -9.69 -8.46 -20.67
C ARG A 209 -9.26 -7.10 -20.12
N VAL A 210 -9.14 -6.95 -18.80
CA VAL A 210 -8.68 -5.70 -18.18
C VAL A 210 -7.17 -5.65 -17.97
N TRP A 211 -6.47 -6.76 -18.26
CA TRP A 211 -5.03 -6.86 -18.08
C TRP A 211 -4.28 -6.08 -19.17
N PRO A 212 -3.19 -5.39 -18.84
CA PRO A 212 -2.32 -4.80 -19.84
C PRO A 212 -1.61 -5.91 -20.63
N HIS A 213 -1.29 -5.63 -21.90
CA HIS A 213 -0.44 -6.52 -22.66
C HIS A 213 1.00 -6.41 -22.16
N ILE A 214 1.56 -7.51 -21.68
CA ILE A 214 2.95 -7.61 -21.21
C ILE A 214 3.54 -8.88 -21.82
N ASP A 215 4.70 -8.76 -22.44
CA ASP A 215 5.37 -9.88 -23.08
C ASP A 215 5.62 -11.04 -22.09
N GLY A 216 5.31 -12.24 -22.52
CA GLY A 216 5.44 -13.44 -21.69
C GLY A 216 4.35 -13.63 -20.64
N VAL A 217 3.27 -12.83 -20.63
CA VAL A 217 2.14 -12.96 -19.72
C VAL A 217 0.92 -13.55 -20.43
N ASP A 218 0.50 -14.73 -20.00
CA ASP A 218 -0.80 -15.31 -20.35
C ASP A 218 -1.87 -14.90 -19.32
N ALA A 219 -2.48 -13.74 -19.55
CA ALA A 219 -3.52 -13.22 -18.66
C ALA A 219 -4.71 -14.16 -18.46
N ARG A 220 -5.11 -14.91 -19.51
CA ARG A 220 -6.24 -15.86 -19.42
C ARG A 220 -5.88 -17.06 -18.57
N GLY A 221 -4.74 -17.69 -18.84
CA GLY A 221 -4.25 -18.81 -18.06
C GLY A 221 -4.03 -18.44 -16.58
N LEU A 222 -3.49 -17.24 -16.30
CA LEU A 222 -3.34 -16.75 -14.93
C LEU A 222 -4.68 -16.52 -14.22
N THR A 223 -5.66 -15.89 -14.90
CA THR A 223 -6.99 -15.68 -14.33
C THR A 223 -7.70 -17.00 -14.05
N GLN A 224 -7.63 -17.95 -14.99
CA GLN A 224 -8.17 -19.29 -14.80
C GLN A 224 -7.51 -20.00 -13.61
N ARG A 225 -6.17 -19.95 -13.52
CA ARG A 225 -5.43 -20.58 -12.44
C ARG A 225 -5.79 -20.02 -11.06
N VAL A 226 -5.95 -18.71 -10.95
CA VAL A 226 -6.41 -18.06 -9.70
C VAL A 226 -7.83 -18.53 -9.34
N GLY A 227 -8.72 -18.69 -10.31
CA GLY A 227 -10.07 -19.24 -10.10
C GLY A 227 -10.04 -20.68 -9.60
N GLU A 228 -9.25 -21.56 -10.24
CA GLU A 228 -9.07 -22.96 -9.83
C GLU A 228 -8.52 -23.06 -8.40
N LEU A 229 -7.56 -22.23 -8.05
CA LEU A 229 -7.03 -22.18 -6.69
C LEU A 229 -8.07 -21.66 -5.68
N ALA A 230 -8.88 -20.67 -6.05
CA ALA A 230 -9.97 -20.22 -5.19
C ALA A 230 -10.93 -21.37 -4.86
N GLU A 231 -11.37 -22.12 -5.86
CA GLU A 231 -12.22 -23.31 -5.67
C GLU A 231 -11.52 -24.39 -4.83
N GLN A 232 -10.27 -24.72 -5.16
CA GLN A 232 -9.47 -25.74 -4.45
C GLN A 232 -9.35 -25.45 -2.95
N TYR A 233 -9.18 -24.17 -2.57
CA TYR A 233 -9.04 -23.75 -1.18
C TYR A 233 -10.33 -23.24 -0.53
N GLY A 234 -11.49 -23.55 -1.11
CA GLY A 234 -12.81 -23.22 -0.56
C GLY A 234 -13.06 -21.71 -0.43
N ARG A 235 -12.48 -20.92 -1.35
CA ARG A 235 -12.69 -19.48 -1.42
C ARG A 235 -13.83 -19.15 -2.38
N GLU A 236 -14.62 -18.14 -2.04
CA GLU A 236 -15.80 -17.76 -2.81
C GLU A 236 -15.47 -16.99 -4.10
N SER A 237 -14.26 -16.47 -4.20
CA SER A 237 -13.80 -15.69 -5.36
C SER A 237 -12.26 -15.55 -5.38
N ALA A 238 -11.73 -15.09 -6.52
CA ALA A 238 -10.34 -14.72 -6.65
C ALA A 238 -9.93 -13.60 -5.64
N ALA A 239 -10.83 -12.66 -5.37
CA ALA A 239 -10.58 -11.62 -4.37
C ALA A 239 -10.45 -12.20 -2.96
N ASP A 240 -11.31 -13.15 -2.58
CA ASP A 240 -11.21 -13.88 -1.30
C ASP A 240 -9.87 -14.62 -1.19
N LEU A 241 -9.47 -15.33 -2.25
CA LEU A 241 -8.18 -16.02 -2.28
C LEU A 241 -7.01 -15.04 -2.05
N CYS A 242 -6.99 -13.92 -2.78
CA CYS A 242 -5.92 -12.91 -2.66
C CYS A 242 -5.81 -12.34 -1.23
N VAL A 243 -6.94 -11.97 -0.64
CA VAL A 243 -6.98 -11.43 0.74
C VAL A 243 -6.56 -12.51 1.74
N ALA A 244 -7.11 -13.72 1.62
CA ALA A 244 -6.81 -14.82 2.54
C ALA A 244 -5.34 -15.25 2.45
N TYR A 245 -4.75 -15.24 1.26
CA TYR A 245 -3.32 -15.52 1.04
C TYR A 245 -2.42 -14.45 1.70
N ALA A 246 -2.70 -13.17 1.45
CA ALA A 246 -1.91 -12.10 2.06
C ALA A 246 -2.03 -12.09 3.59
N ARG A 247 -3.23 -12.35 4.13
CA ARG A 247 -3.48 -12.44 5.56
C ARG A 247 -2.91 -13.70 6.21
N GLY A 248 -2.65 -14.74 5.43
CA GLY A 248 -2.00 -15.99 5.87
C GLY A 248 -0.49 -15.85 6.05
N GLN A 249 0.13 -14.77 5.58
CA GLN A 249 1.56 -14.52 5.73
C GLN A 249 1.87 -13.99 7.14
N CYS A 250 2.62 -14.75 7.93
CA CYS A 250 2.92 -14.39 9.33
C CYS A 250 3.80 -13.15 9.50
N TRP A 251 4.41 -12.64 8.42
CA TRP A 251 5.28 -11.47 8.40
C TRP A 251 4.56 -10.18 7.94
N ILE A 252 3.25 -10.27 7.63
CA ILE A 252 2.41 -9.12 7.25
C ILE A 252 1.51 -8.76 8.43
N ASP A 253 1.53 -7.51 8.86
CA ASP A 253 0.69 -6.99 9.94
C ASP A 253 -0.61 -6.37 9.43
N GLY A 254 -0.58 -5.77 8.24
CA GLY A 254 -1.74 -5.14 7.63
C GLY A 254 -1.78 -5.25 6.12
N VAL A 255 -2.98 -5.35 5.56
CA VAL A 255 -3.24 -5.40 4.12
C VAL A 255 -3.97 -4.13 3.71
N VAL A 256 -3.30 -3.31 2.89
CA VAL A 256 -3.84 -2.05 2.37
C VAL A 256 -4.74 -2.33 1.18
N VAL A 257 -6.03 -2.08 1.36
CA VAL A 257 -7.05 -2.25 0.31
C VAL A 257 -7.77 -0.93 0.07
N GLY A 258 -7.73 -0.47 -1.17
CA GLY A 258 -8.48 0.70 -1.63
C GLY A 258 -9.86 0.33 -2.14
N MET A 259 -10.76 1.31 -2.15
CA MET A 259 -12.11 1.18 -2.68
C MET A 259 -12.68 2.54 -3.09
N GLU A 260 -13.57 2.54 -4.06
CA GLU A 260 -14.28 3.72 -4.53
C GLU A 260 -15.79 3.65 -4.37
N THR A 261 -16.35 2.47 -4.01
CA THR A 261 -17.79 2.24 -3.84
C THR A 261 -18.13 1.61 -2.49
N GLU A 262 -19.38 1.79 -2.05
CA GLU A 262 -19.88 1.18 -0.81
C GLU A 262 -19.94 -0.35 -0.92
N ASN A 263 -20.26 -0.89 -2.09
CA ASN A 263 -20.28 -2.35 -2.32
C ASN A 263 -18.89 -2.96 -2.15
N GLN A 264 -17.83 -2.29 -2.68
CA GLN A 264 -16.46 -2.75 -2.48
C GLN A 264 -16.03 -2.68 -1.01
N LEU A 265 -16.48 -1.67 -0.27
CA LEU A 265 -16.24 -1.61 1.18
C LEU A 265 -16.88 -2.80 1.90
N GLU A 266 -18.15 -3.09 1.62
CA GLU A 266 -18.87 -4.21 2.24
C GLU A 266 -18.22 -5.55 1.90
N GLU A 267 -17.84 -5.74 0.64
CA GLU A 267 -17.11 -6.92 0.22
C GLU A 267 -15.78 -7.06 0.97
N ASN A 268 -14.97 -6.02 1.00
CA ASN A 268 -13.69 -6.05 1.73
C ASN A 268 -13.88 -6.36 3.22
N LEU A 269 -14.85 -5.72 3.89
CA LEU A 269 -15.14 -6.01 5.29
C LEU A 269 -15.51 -7.49 5.49
N ARG A 270 -16.34 -8.05 4.60
CA ARG A 270 -16.73 -9.46 4.63
C ARG A 270 -15.54 -10.40 4.42
N LEU A 271 -14.67 -10.10 3.46
CA LEU A 271 -13.47 -10.90 3.19
C LEU A 271 -12.51 -10.93 4.39
N PHE A 272 -12.39 -9.83 5.12
CA PHE A 272 -11.50 -9.76 6.28
C PHE A 272 -12.06 -10.43 7.55
N VAL A 273 -13.34 -10.76 7.61
CA VAL A 273 -13.92 -11.59 8.69
C VAL A 273 -13.65 -13.07 8.44
N ARG A 274 -13.48 -13.49 7.18
CA ARG A 274 -13.18 -14.90 6.84
C ARG A 274 -11.80 -15.30 7.37
N PRO A 275 -11.58 -16.60 7.70
CA PRO A 275 -10.26 -17.06 8.13
C PRO A 275 -9.19 -16.84 7.04
N PRO A 276 -7.95 -16.46 7.39
CA PRO A 276 -6.84 -16.46 6.45
C PRO A 276 -6.50 -17.89 5.99
N LEU A 277 -5.66 -18.02 4.97
CA LEU A 277 -5.08 -19.30 4.62
C LEU A 277 -4.05 -19.75 5.67
N SER A 278 -3.87 -21.06 5.82
CA SER A 278 -2.79 -21.59 6.64
C SER A 278 -1.43 -21.34 5.96
N ALA A 279 -0.34 -21.38 6.73
CA ALA A 279 1.01 -21.28 6.18
C ALA A 279 1.30 -22.40 5.16
N GLN A 280 0.75 -23.59 5.40
CA GLN A 280 0.88 -24.73 4.49
C GLN A 280 0.15 -24.46 3.17
N ASP A 281 -1.09 -23.93 3.21
CA ASP A 281 -1.85 -23.60 2.01
C ASP A 281 -1.17 -22.48 1.23
N CYS A 282 -0.66 -21.45 1.92
CA CYS A 282 0.11 -20.39 1.28
C CYS A 282 1.32 -20.95 0.50
N ALA A 283 2.11 -21.81 1.14
CA ALA A 283 3.27 -22.43 0.51
C ALA A 283 2.87 -23.34 -0.68
N ALA A 284 1.75 -24.05 -0.59
CA ALA A 284 1.24 -24.88 -1.68
C ALA A 284 0.76 -24.04 -2.87
N ILE A 285 0.12 -22.90 -2.62
CA ILE A 285 -0.29 -21.94 -3.68
C ILE A 285 0.94 -21.39 -4.38
N GLU A 286 1.99 -21.01 -3.65
CA GLU A 286 3.24 -20.49 -4.22
C GLU A 286 3.90 -21.47 -5.18
N GLN A 287 3.86 -22.77 -4.87
CA GLN A 287 4.39 -23.81 -5.75
C GLN A 287 3.52 -24.05 -6.99
N GLN A 288 2.25 -23.72 -6.92
CA GLN A 288 1.27 -23.93 -7.99
C GLN A 288 1.10 -22.71 -8.90
N MET A 289 1.51 -21.52 -8.44
CA MET A 289 1.47 -20.32 -9.27
C MET A 289 2.68 -20.27 -10.23
N PRO A 290 2.45 -19.99 -11.52
CA PRO A 290 3.57 -19.82 -12.44
C PRO A 290 4.37 -18.56 -12.09
N ARG A 291 5.68 -18.63 -12.33
CA ARG A 291 6.56 -17.46 -12.18
C ARG A 291 6.28 -16.47 -13.30
N VAL A 292 5.88 -15.28 -12.93
CA VAL A 292 5.57 -14.21 -13.89
C VAL A 292 6.75 -13.24 -14.05
N PRO A 293 6.84 -12.53 -15.19
CA PRO A 293 7.85 -11.48 -15.37
C PRO A 293 7.69 -10.36 -14.33
N GLU A 294 8.80 -9.78 -13.88
CA GLU A 294 8.80 -8.65 -12.94
C GLU A 294 8.04 -7.43 -13.47
N ALA A 295 8.05 -7.25 -14.80
CA ALA A 295 7.28 -6.17 -15.44
C ALA A 295 5.78 -6.22 -15.10
N LEU A 296 5.20 -7.42 -14.90
CA LEU A 296 3.82 -7.56 -14.44
C LEU A 296 3.65 -7.09 -12.99
N LEU A 297 4.62 -7.38 -12.14
CA LEU A 297 4.59 -7.07 -10.70
C LEU A 297 4.88 -5.58 -10.40
N ASN A 298 5.27 -4.81 -11.41
CA ASN A 298 5.55 -3.39 -11.30
C ASN A 298 4.63 -2.56 -12.22
N PRO A 299 3.49 -2.05 -11.73
CA PRO A 299 2.56 -1.26 -12.53
C PRO A 299 3.16 -0.01 -13.19
N ALA A 300 4.29 0.50 -12.69
CA ALA A 300 4.97 1.62 -13.32
C ALA A 300 5.60 1.25 -14.68
N CYS A 301 5.84 -0.04 -14.91
CA CYS A 301 6.37 -0.58 -16.18
C CYS A 301 5.26 -0.95 -17.18
N TRP A 302 3.98 -0.87 -16.79
CA TRP A 302 2.89 -1.23 -17.70
C TRP A 302 2.75 -0.21 -18.82
N PRO A 303 2.35 -0.67 -20.03
CA PRO A 303 2.01 0.24 -21.12
C PRO A 303 0.96 1.24 -20.65
N LYS A 304 1.19 2.53 -20.86
CA LYS A 304 0.15 3.54 -20.59
C LYS A 304 -1.01 3.24 -21.53
N HIS A 305 -2.19 2.95 -20.96
CA HIS A 305 -3.39 2.88 -21.77
C HIS A 305 -3.59 4.23 -22.46
N THR A 306 -3.36 4.25 -23.77
CA THR A 306 -3.91 5.31 -24.61
C THR A 306 -5.41 5.09 -24.56
N VAL A 307 -6.12 5.90 -23.78
CA VAL A 307 -7.58 5.93 -23.85
C VAL A 307 -7.86 6.39 -25.28
N GLN A 308 -8.25 5.45 -26.15
CA GLN A 308 -8.86 5.81 -27.42
C GLN A 308 -10.15 6.55 -27.06
N ALA A 309 -10.17 7.83 -27.45
CA ALA A 309 -11.28 8.74 -27.28
C ALA A 309 -12.55 8.24 -28.02
#